data_f782be7d4bdff4eb949dba01e1055a47
#
_entry.id   f782be7d4bdff4eb949dba01e1055a47
#
_cell.length_a   1.000
_cell.length_b   1.000
_cell.length_c   1.000
_cell.angle_alpha   90.00
_cell.angle_beta   90.00
_cell.angle_gamma   90.00
#
_symmetry.space_group_name_H-M   'P 1'
#
loop_
_entity.id
_entity.type
_entity.pdbx_description
1 polymer ?
#
loop_
_entity_poly.entity_id
_entity_poly.type
_entity_poly.pdbx_seq_one_letter_code
_entity_poly.pdbx_strand_id
1 'polypeptide(L)'
;MKTKTLEDLFMDLLKDVYYAERKILKALPKMARGANSPELSTAFEKHHDETQTHVERLQEVFDILGKPARGKTCQAIEGILEEGEDVLESFKGSPALDAGLIASAQAVEHYEISRYGTLRNWAELLGQREIAKILQDTLNEEEATDGKLTKLAEGSLNKAALKAA
;
A
#
# COMPACT_ATOMS: atom_id res chain seq x y z
N MET A 1 34.46 9.54 6.18
CA MET A 1 33.18 9.04 5.64
C MET A 1 32.48 10.16 4.88
N LYS A 2 31.94 9.87 3.69
CA LYS A 2 31.12 10.85 2.96
C LYS A 2 29.79 11.03 3.72
N THR A 3 29.42 12.27 4.02
CA THR A 3 28.12 12.57 4.64
C THR A 3 26.99 12.17 3.69
N LYS A 4 26.03 11.42 4.19
CA LYS A 4 24.81 11.07 3.42
C LYS A 4 23.93 12.30 3.25
N THR A 5 23.33 12.43 2.09
CA THR A 5 22.51 13.57 1.66
C THR A 5 21.01 13.22 1.64
N LEU A 6 20.17 14.23 1.40
CA LEU A 6 18.72 14.00 1.15
C LEU A 6 18.50 13.13 -0.08
N GLU A 7 19.34 13.27 -1.11
CA GLU A 7 19.27 12.43 -2.31
C GLU A 7 19.54 10.95 -1.99
N ASP A 8 20.53 10.67 -1.14
CA ASP A 8 20.82 9.30 -0.66
C ASP A 8 19.63 8.72 0.13
N LEU A 9 18.98 9.53 0.96
CA LEU A 9 17.82 9.13 1.74
C LEU A 9 16.59 8.92 0.85
N PHE A 10 16.40 9.80 -0.14
CA PHE A 10 15.33 9.63 -1.15
C PHE A 10 15.46 8.30 -1.89
N MET A 11 16.66 7.98 -2.35
CA MET A 11 16.93 6.71 -3.04
C MET A 11 16.71 5.50 -2.11
N ASP A 12 17.06 5.60 -0.85
CA ASP A 12 16.88 4.52 0.11
C ASP A 12 15.39 4.26 0.35
N LEU A 13 14.61 5.32 0.56
CA LEU A 13 13.16 5.22 0.76
C LEU A 13 12.42 4.78 -0.52
N LEU A 14 12.86 5.23 -1.69
CA LEU A 14 12.31 4.80 -2.97
C LEU A 14 12.44 3.28 -3.17
N LYS A 15 13.59 2.71 -2.79
CA LYS A 15 13.82 1.26 -2.82
C LYS A 15 12.92 0.51 -1.83
N ASP A 16 12.70 1.07 -0.64
CA ASP A 16 11.77 0.52 0.35
C ASP A 16 10.35 0.44 -0.21
N VAL A 17 9.85 1.53 -0.79
CA VAL A 17 8.50 1.60 -1.35
C VAL A 17 8.35 0.67 -2.56
N TYR A 18 9.35 0.61 -3.43
CA TYR A 18 9.32 -0.33 -4.57
C TYR A 18 9.23 -1.79 -4.13
N TYR A 19 9.95 -2.17 -3.09
CA TYR A 19 9.83 -3.47 -2.47
C TYR A 19 8.43 -3.67 -1.88
N ALA A 20 7.92 -2.69 -1.13
CA ALA A 20 6.62 -2.75 -0.48
C ALA A 20 5.48 -2.95 -1.50
N GLU A 21 5.44 -2.17 -2.58
CA GLU A 21 4.43 -2.31 -3.63
C GLU A 21 4.41 -3.70 -4.26
N ARG A 22 5.57 -4.28 -4.51
CA ARG A 22 5.68 -5.64 -5.07
C ARG A 22 5.21 -6.72 -4.09
N LYS A 23 5.37 -6.50 -2.79
CA LYS A 23 4.84 -7.39 -1.75
C LYS A 23 3.33 -7.26 -1.63
N ILE A 24 2.82 -6.05 -1.62
CA ILE A 24 1.37 -5.75 -1.59
C ILE A 24 0.68 -6.38 -2.81
N LEU A 25 1.25 -6.22 -4.00
CA LEU A 25 0.74 -6.80 -5.23
C LEU A 25 0.55 -8.32 -5.14
N LYS A 26 1.44 -9.02 -4.41
CA LYS A 26 1.34 -10.46 -4.18
C LYS A 26 0.34 -10.82 -3.07
N ALA A 27 0.14 -9.95 -2.09
CA ALA A 27 -0.75 -10.19 -0.96
C ALA A 27 -2.24 -9.96 -1.31
N LEU A 28 -2.53 -8.97 -2.14
CA LEU A 28 -3.91 -8.55 -2.49
C LEU A 28 -4.80 -9.68 -3.05
N PRO A 29 -4.34 -10.56 -3.96
CA PRO A 29 -5.17 -11.67 -4.42
C PRO A 29 -5.59 -12.64 -3.31
N LYS A 30 -4.74 -12.84 -2.31
CA LYS A 30 -5.04 -13.68 -1.15
C LYS A 30 -6.12 -13.04 -0.27
N MET A 31 -6.01 -11.74 -0.04
CA MET A 31 -7.01 -10.96 0.70
C MET A 31 -8.36 -10.95 -0.04
N ALA A 32 -8.36 -10.75 -1.35
CA ALA A 32 -9.57 -10.77 -2.18
C ALA A 32 -10.31 -12.11 -2.10
N ARG A 33 -9.58 -13.21 -2.19
CA ARG A 33 -10.17 -14.56 -2.09
C ARG A 33 -10.63 -14.91 -0.68
N GLY A 34 -10.00 -14.35 0.34
CA GLY A 34 -10.32 -14.61 1.75
C GLY A 34 -11.51 -13.81 2.26
N ALA A 35 -11.81 -12.65 1.68
CA ALA A 35 -12.90 -11.80 2.12
C ALA A 35 -14.27 -12.50 2.00
N ASN A 36 -15.13 -12.30 3.01
CA ASN A 36 -16.49 -12.82 3.00
C ASN A 36 -17.41 -11.97 2.12
N SER A 37 -17.23 -10.64 2.14
CA SER A 37 -18.04 -9.71 1.35
C SER A 37 -17.56 -9.64 -0.10
N PRO A 38 -18.47 -9.82 -1.09
CA PRO A 38 -18.14 -9.62 -2.50
C PRO A 38 -17.68 -8.19 -2.81
N GLU A 39 -18.23 -7.20 -2.12
CA GLU A 39 -17.83 -5.80 -2.29
C GLU A 39 -16.38 -5.56 -1.83
N LEU A 40 -15.98 -6.14 -0.69
CA LEU A 40 -14.61 -6.06 -0.21
C LEU A 40 -13.65 -6.83 -1.12
N SER A 41 -14.02 -8.02 -1.56
CA SER A 41 -13.25 -8.80 -2.54
C SER A 41 -12.98 -7.98 -3.81
N THR A 42 -14.03 -7.37 -4.39
CA THR A 42 -13.92 -6.51 -5.57
C THR A 42 -13.03 -5.29 -5.31
N ALA A 43 -13.12 -4.69 -4.12
CA ALA A 43 -12.25 -3.57 -3.74
C ALA A 43 -10.77 -3.98 -3.74
N PHE A 44 -10.43 -5.15 -3.22
CA PHE A 44 -9.06 -5.67 -3.24
C PHE A 44 -8.59 -6.04 -4.64
N GLU A 45 -9.45 -6.60 -5.49
CA GLU A 45 -9.11 -6.88 -6.88
C GLU A 45 -8.79 -5.60 -7.65
N LYS A 46 -9.62 -4.56 -7.47
CA LYS A 46 -9.37 -3.25 -8.07
C LYS A 46 -8.08 -2.62 -7.58
N HIS A 47 -7.83 -2.69 -6.27
CA HIS A 47 -6.59 -2.17 -5.70
C HIS A 47 -5.36 -2.94 -6.18
N HIS A 48 -5.48 -4.24 -6.46
CA HIS A 48 -4.42 -5.01 -7.11
C HIS A 48 -4.04 -4.41 -8.48
N ASP A 49 -5.02 -4.06 -9.31
CA ASP A 49 -4.76 -3.47 -10.63
C ASP A 49 -4.14 -2.06 -10.50
N GLU A 50 -4.61 -1.27 -9.53
CA GLU A 50 -4.01 0.03 -9.20
C GLU A 50 -2.55 -0.14 -8.73
N THR A 51 -2.27 -1.11 -7.87
CA THR A 51 -0.93 -1.42 -7.36
C THR A 51 0.03 -1.85 -8.49
N GLN A 52 -0.45 -2.58 -9.47
CA GLN A 52 0.35 -2.90 -10.66
C GLN A 52 0.80 -1.61 -11.37
N THR A 53 -0.09 -0.65 -11.50
CA THR A 53 0.23 0.68 -12.07
C THR A 53 1.23 1.44 -11.18
N HIS A 54 1.12 1.34 -9.86
CA HIS A 54 2.08 1.96 -8.93
C HIS A 54 3.48 1.38 -9.10
N VAL A 55 3.61 0.07 -9.28
CA VAL A 55 4.90 -0.58 -9.58
C VAL A 55 5.49 -0.05 -10.88
N GLU A 56 4.70 0.09 -11.94
CA GLU A 56 5.13 0.61 -13.23
C GLU A 56 5.58 2.08 -13.13
N ARG A 57 4.84 2.92 -12.40
CA ARG A 57 5.24 4.30 -12.12
C ARG A 57 6.57 4.40 -11.36
N LEU A 58 6.79 3.52 -10.39
CA LEU A 58 8.08 3.48 -9.67
C LEU A 58 9.23 3.05 -10.60
N GLN A 59 8.99 2.13 -11.52
CA GLN A 59 9.98 1.75 -12.54
C GLN A 59 10.31 2.96 -13.43
N GLU A 60 9.30 3.73 -13.85
CA GLU A 60 9.48 4.99 -14.58
C GLU A 60 10.33 6.00 -13.77
N VAL A 61 10.06 6.15 -12.50
CA VAL A 61 10.86 7.01 -11.60
C VAL A 61 12.33 6.58 -11.58
N PHE A 62 12.61 5.26 -11.46
CA PHE A 62 13.98 4.76 -11.54
C PHE A 62 14.63 5.04 -12.89
N ASP A 63 13.88 4.92 -13.99
CA ASP A 63 14.38 5.19 -15.35
C ASP A 63 14.72 6.66 -15.51
N ILE A 64 13.87 7.59 -15.04
CA ILE A 64 14.16 9.04 -15.05
C ILE A 64 15.45 9.35 -14.26
N LEU A 65 15.68 8.66 -13.16
CA LEU A 65 16.89 8.81 -12.35
C LEU A 65 18.13 8.13 -12.96
N GLY A 66 17.99 7.38 -14.05
CA GLY A 66 19.08 6.60 -14.64
C GLY A 66 19.58 5.48 -13.72
N LYS A 67 18.69 4.90 -12.90
CA LYS A 67 19.01 3.85 -11.93
C LYS A 67 18.21 2.59 -12.22
N PRO A 68 18.78 1.40 -11.96
CA PRO A 68 18.01 0.16 -12.06
C PRO A 68 16.93 0.11 -10.97
N ALA A 69 15.73 -0.33 -11.35
CA ALA A 69 14.63 -0.58 -10.41
C ALA A 69 14.95 -1.77 -9.51
N ARG A 70 15.40 -1.51 -8.30
CA ARG A 70 15.75 -2.52 -7.28
C ARG A 70 15.14 -2.17 -5.94
N GLY A 71 14.45 -3.14 -5.35
CA GLY A 71 13.92 -3.02 -3.99
C GLY A 71 14.98 -3.25 -2.93
N LYS A 72 14.71 -2.71 -1.75
CA LYS A 72 15.39 -2.99 -0.49
C LYS A 72 14.34 -3.56 0.45
N THR A 73 14.66 -4.64 1.18
CA THR A 73 13.72 -5.22 2.14
C THR A 73 13.17 -4.17 3.09
N CYS A 74 11.85 -4.00 3.09
CA CYS A 74 11.13 -3.09 3.94
C CYS A 74 10.51 -3.86 5.11
N GLN A 75 11.09 -3.72 6.29
CA GLN A 75 10.60 -4.42 7.48
C GLN A 75 9.23 -3.95 7.94
N ALA A 76 8.89 -2.69 7.67
CA ALA A 76 7.57 -2.16 8.00
C ALA A 76 6.48 -2.91 7.22
N ILE A 77 6.60 -3.03 5.90
CA ILE A 77 5.59 -3.72 5.10
C ILE A 77 5.55 -5.23 5.38
N GLU A 78 6.69 -5.85 5.63
CA GLU A 78 6.73 -7.27 6.01
C GLU A 78 5.89 -7.51 7.27
N GLY A 79 6.06 -6.69 8.31
CA GLY A 79 5.29 -6.79 9.55
C GLY A 79 3.80 -6.51 9.37
N ILE A 80 3.44 -5.47 8.60
CA ILE A 80 2.03 -5.14 8.32
C ILE A 80 1.34 -6.27 7.55
N LEU A 81 2.00 -6.84 6.54
CA LEU A 81 1.45 -7.95 5.76
C LEU A 81 1.35 -9.24 6.57
N GLU A 82 2.31 -9.52 7.46
CA GLU A 82 2.27 -10.66 8.38
C GLU A 82 1.06 -10.56 9.31
N GLU A 83 0.79 -9.40 9.90
CA GLU A 83 -0.43 -9.18 10.70
C GLU A 83 -1.71 -9.41 9.88
N GLY A 84 -1.75 -9.01 8.62
CA GLY A 84 -2.87 -9.27 7.72
C GLY A 84 -3.07 -10.77 7.44
N GLU A 85 -1.99 -11.52 7.28
CA GLU A 85 -2.04 -12.98 7.13
C GLU A 85 -2.54 -13.67 8.40
N ASP A 86 -2.11 -13.22 9.57
CA ASP A 86 -2.60 -13.73 10.86
C ASP A 86 -4.11 -13.52 11.01
N VAL A 87 -4.64 -12.38 10.55
CA VAL A 87 -6.09 -12.12 10.51
C VAL A 87 -6.80 -13.10 9.59
N LEU A 88 -6.27 -13.32 8.37
CA LEU A 88 -6.84 -14.27 7.42
C LEU A 88 -6.93 -15.70 7.97
N GLU A 89 -5.94 -16.13 8.73
CA GLU A 89 -5.88 -17.48 9.30
C GLU A 89 -6.75 -17.59 10.55
N SER A 90 -6.58 -16.66 11.49
CA SER A 90 -7.21 -16.73 12.81
C SER A 90 -8.71 -16.45 12.78
N PHE A 91 -9.18 -15.64 11.84
CA PHE A 91 -10.60 -15.26 11.71
C PHE A 91 -11.30 -15.91 10.51
N LYS A 92 -10.69 -16.92 9.90
CA LYS A 92 -11.28 -17.65 8.77
C LYS A 92 -12.68 -18.17 9.11
N GLY A 93 -13.65 -17.79 8.26
CA GLY A 93 -15.05 -18.18 8.48
C GLY A 93 -15.77 -17.39 9.58
N SER A 94 -15.10 -16.45 10.24
CA SER A 94 -15.70 -15.57 11.23
C SER A 94 -16.39 -14.38 10.54
N PRO A 95 -17.53 -13.91 11.07
CA PRO A 95 -18.14 -12.65 10.64
C PRO A 95 -17.26 -11.41 10.89
N ALA A 96 -16.27 -11.51 11.77
CA ALA A 96 -15.32 -10.44 12.06
C ALA A 96 -14.15 -10.37 11.04
N LEU A 97 -14.02 -11.36 10.16
CA LEU A 97 -12.90 -11.42 9.20
C LEU A 97 -12.77 -10.16 8.35
N ASP A 98 -13.87 -9.72 7.73
CA ASP A 98 -13.83 -8.56 6.82
C ASP A 98 -13.44 -7.27 7.56
N ALA A 99 -13.90 -7.07 8.78
CA ALA A 99 -13.48 -5.95 9.61
C ALA A 99 -11.98 -5.98 9.89
N GLY A 100 -11.43 -7.15 10.18
CA GLY A 100 -10.00 -7.35 10.38
C GLY A 100 -9.18 -7.12 9.11
N LEU A 101 -9.67 -7.59 7.96
CA LEU A 101 -9.01 -7.38 6.66
C LEU A 101 -8.96 -5.90 6.27
N ILE A 102 -10.04 -5.14 6.52
CA ILE A 102 -10.06 -3.70 6.28
C ILE A 102 -9.04 -3.01 7.19
N ALA A 103 -9.00 -3.36 8.47
CA ALA A 103 -8.03 -2.77 9.40
C ALA A 103 -6.58 -3.00 8.94
N SER A 104 -6.26 -4.22 8.50
CA SER A 104 -4.94 -4.55 7.95
C SER A 104 -4.66 -3.81 6.65
N ALA A 105 -5.63 -3.73 5.74
CA ALA A 105 -5.48 -3.00 4.48
C ALA A 105 -5.26 -1.50 4.72
N GLN A 106 -6.00 -0.88 5.64
CA GLN A 106 -5.80 0.53 5.97
C GLN A 106 -4.44 0.81 6.61
N ALA A 107 -3.86 -0.14 7.36
CA ALA A 107 -2.49 -0.02 7.84
C ALA A 107 -1.49 0.02 6.67
N VAL A 108 -1.71 -0.77 5.62
CA VAL A 108 -0.93 -0.69 4.37
C VAL A 108 -1.10 0.68 3.71
N GLU A 109 -2.34 1.14 3.51
CA GLU A 109 -2.62 2.44 2.87
C GLU A 109 -1.95 3.61 3.62
N HIS A 110 -2.04 3.64 4.94
CA HIS A 110 -1.43 4.69 5.75
C HIS A 110 0.10 4.66 5.69
N TYR A 111 0.70 3.49 5.63
CA TYR A 111 2.14 3.36 5.34
C TYR A 111 2.48 3.99 3.98
N GLU A 112 1.74 3.66 2.93
CA GLU A 112 1.99 4.16 1.59
C GLU A 112 1.71 5.66 1.47
N ILE A 113 0.62 6.16 2.04
CA ILE A 113 0.30 7.59 2.09
C ILE A 113 1.45 8.38 2.74
N SER A 114 1.97 7.91 3.87
CA SER A 114 3.12 8.51 4.54
C SER A 114 4.35 8.54 3.62
N ARG A 115 4.66 7.43 2.98
CA ARG A 115 5.88 7.28 2.15
C ARG A 115 5.79 8.05 0.85
N TYR A 116 4.68 7.97 0.14
CA TYR A 116 4.50 8.73 -1.10
C TYR A 116 4.45 10.24 -0.87
N GLY A 117 3.80 10.71 0.17
CA GLY A 117 3.81 12.12 0.55
C GLY A 117 5.21 12.64 0.87
N THR A 118 6.00 11.86 1.58
CA THR A 118 7.39 12.18 1.89
C THR A 118 8.26 12.21 0.62
N LEU A 119 8.21 11.16 -0.20
CA LEU A 119 8.98 11.07 -1.44
C LEU A 119 8.61 12.18 -2.43
N ARG A 120 7.33 12.49 -2.58
CA ARG A 120 6.87 13.60 -3.42
C ARG A 120 7.48 14.92 -2.98
N ASN A 121 7.41 15.23 -1.69
CA ASN A 121 7.99 16.48 -1.17
C ASN A 121 9.52 16.54 -1.38
N TRP A 122 10.22 15.45 -1.10
CA TRP A 122 11.67 15.40 -1.32
C TRP A 122 12.03 15.50 -2.80
N ALA A 123 11.27 14.91 -3.70
CA ALA A 123 11.46 15.07 -5.13
C ALA A 123 11.34 16.54 -5.56
N GLU A 124 10.36 17.29 -5.04
CA GLU A 124 10.23 18.73 -5.29
C GLU A 124 11.47 19.51 -4.81
N LEU A 125 11.92 19.24 -3.58
CA LEU A 125 13.11 19.89 -3.00
C LEU A 125 14.38 19.59 -3.79
N LEU A 126 14.48 18.40 -4.38
CA LEU A 126 15.60 17.97 -5.21
C LEU A 126 15.47 18.45 -6.67
N GLY A 127 14.44 19.24 -6.99
CA GLY A 127 14.20 19.76 -8.35
C GLY A 127 13.64 18.75 -9.35
N GLN A 128 13.22 17.57 -8.88
CA GLN A 128 12.69 16.47 -9.67
C GLN A 128 11.16 16.59 -9.83
N ARG A 129 10.70 17.62 -10.53
CA ARG A 129 9.27 17.96 -10.65
C ARG A 129 8.44 16.88 -11.35
N GLU A 130 8.99 16.23 -12.37
CA GLU A 130 8.32 15.14 -13.08
C GLU A 130 8.10 13.94 -12.15
N ILE A 131 9.11 13.56 -11.39
CA ILE A 131 9.01 12.50 -10.39
C ILE A 131 7.99 12.86 -9.31
N ALA A 132 8.01 14.10 -8.81
CA ALA A 132 7.05 14.56 -7.82
C ALA A 132 5.60 14.42 -8.31
N LYS A 133 5.34 14.71 -9.60
CA LYS A 133 4.01 14.52 -10.19
C LYS A 133 3.59 13.05 -10.25
N ILE A 134 4.48 12.17 -10.68
CA ILE A 134 4.21 10.71 -10.74
C ILE A 134 3.88 10.18 -9.35
N LEU A 135 4.64 10.58 -8.32
CA LEU A 135 4.41 10.17 -6.94
C LEU A 135 3.11 10.75 -6.37
N GLN A 136 2.73 11.98 -6.77
CA GLN A 136 1.46 12.59 -6.36
C GLN A 136 0.26 11.84 -6.94
N ASP A 137 0.33 11.37 -8.18
CA ASP A 137 -0.75 10.60 -8.80
C ASP A 137 -1.00 9.30 -8.02
N THR A 138 0.04 8.61 -7.60
CA THR A 138 -0.09 7.41 -6.74
C THR A 138 -0.63 7.77 -5.35
N LEU A 139 -0.12 8.83 -4.71
CA LEU A 139 -0.62 9.30 -3.42
C LEU A 139 -2.13 9.55 -3.44
N ASN A 140 -2.64 10.20 -4.47
CA ASN A 140 -4.07 10.46 -4.63
C ASN A 140 -4.90 9.17 -4.71
N GLU A 141 -4.38 8.15 -5.38
CA GLU A 141 -5.03 6.85 -5.51
C GLU A 141 -5.05 6.08 -4.17
N GLU A 142 -3.96 6.14 -3.39
CA GLU A 142 -3.88 5.52 -2.06
C GLU A 142 -4.87 6.19 -1.08
N GLU A 143 -4.92 7.52 -1.06
CA GLU A 143 -5.90 8.25 -0.25
C GLU A 143 -7.35 7.91 -0.64
N ALA A 144 -7.62 7.75 -1.93
CA ALA A 144 -8.94 7.35 -2.42
C ALA A 144 -9.30 5.92 -2.00
N THR A 145 -8.35 5.00 -2.02
CA THR A 145 -8.54 3.61 -1.58
C THR A 145 -8.81 3.54 -0.08
N ASP A 146 -8.03 4.25 0.73
CA ASP A 146 -8.26 4.34 2.18
C ASP A 146 -9.67 4.86 2.50
N GLY A 147 -10.11 5.90 1.81
CA GLY A 147 -11.46 6.45 1.95
C GLY A 147 -12.57 5.46 1.56
N LYS A 148 -12.36 4.63 0.54
CA LYS A 148 -13.32 3.57 0.16
C LYS A 148 -13.38 2.47 1.22
N LEU A 149 -12.25 2.06 1.78
CA LEU A 149 -12.18 1.07 2.85
C LEU A 149 -12.90 1.57 4.10
N THR A 150 -12.73 2.83 4.48
CA THR A 150 -13.49 3.45 5.58
C THR A 150 -14.99 3.38 5.33
N LYS A 151 -15.47 3.70 4.13
CA LYS A 151 -16.90 3.63 3.78
C LYS A 151 -17.46 2.22 3.87
N LEU A 152 -16.71 1.21 3.43
CA LEU A 152 -17.12 -0.20 3.56
C LEU A 152 -17.18 -0.63 5.03
N ALA A 153 -16.18 -0.27 5.82
CA ALA A 153 -16.11 -0.61 7.25
C ALA A 153 -17.28 -0.01 8.04
N GLU A 154 -17.46 1.31 7.95
CA GLU A 154 -18.46 2.06 8.72
C GLU A 154 -19.88 1.87 8.18
N GLY A 155 -20.03 1.58 6.89
CA GLY A 155 -21.30 1.32 6.23
C GLY A 155 -21.98 0.06 6.74
N SER A 156 -21.35 -1.09 6.57
CA SER A 156 -21.96 -2.39 6.85
C SER A 156 -21.03 -3.42 7.47
N LEU A 157 -19.76 -3.47 7.11
CA LEU A 157 -18.91 -4.63 7.43
C LEU A 157 -18.53 -4.69 8.92
N ASN A 158 -18.27 -3.56 9.59
CA ASN A 158 -18.04 -3.55 11.04
C ASN A 158 -19.31 -3.93 11.82
N LYS A 159 -20.50 -3.52 11.34
CA LYS A 159 -21.77 -3.91 11.96
C LYS A 159 -22.08 -5.40 11.76
N ALA A 160 -21.71 -5.96 10.61
CA ALA A 160 -21.87 -7.38 10.35
C ALA A 160 -21.03 -8.23 11.31
N ALA A 161 -19.86 -7.75 11.71
CA ALA A 161 -19.00 -8.42 12.67
C ALA A 161 -19.63 -8.61 14.06
N LEU A 162 -20.61 -7.76 14.42
CA LEU A 162 -21.33 -7.84 15.70
C LEU A 162 -22.40 -8.93 15.74
N LYS A 163 -22.84 -9.44 14.58
CA LYS A 163 -23.98 -10.38 14.48
C LYS A 163 -23.64 -11.83 14.80
N ALA A 164 -22.43 -12.11 15.21
CA ALA A 164 -21.89 -13.44 15.41
C ALA A 164 -21.96 -13.95 16.85
N ALA A 165 -22.73 -13.34 17.70
CA ALA A 165 -22.96 -13.80 19.07
C ALA A 165 -24.12 -14.79 19.14
#